data_05d7002b8a8e24d3cdd2987dc69273b2
#
_entry.id   05d7002b8a8e24d3cdd2987dc69273b2
#
_cell.length_a   1.000
_cell.length_b   1.000
_cell.length_c   1.000
_cell.angle_alpha   90.00
_cell.angle_beta   90.00
_cell.angle_gamma   90.00
#
_symmetry.space_group_name_H-M   'P 1'
#
loop_
_entity.id
_entity.type
_entity.pdbx_description
1 polymer ?
#
loop_
_entity_poly.entity_id
_entity_poly.type
_entity_poly.pdbx_seq_one_letter_code
_entity_poly.pdbx_strand_id
1 'polypeptide(L)'
;MVATLVKLRWRLTINSLRGVWWKILLEAWLFLNLFAFLAFAIGGLIALGMLSWRYTPQVLSMLVTLIVTGWLIFPLLITGADNSLEPRQLRLWVVPSRKLAAGLIVAAGAGGPGIITGLVLLTMVITWLLHGSVAAAAFALVNMVLAWLTAVIGSRWLVTAAALSYRRRSRELVTSLGILLIIGLAQLPNLIFSLHLDSSLSGWLTLARYSQYLPTAWAGAAPAQAASGNYLLASVFTVSSALLVGGLYWLWQRAMTNAMTADVATNDKGAGKNSELSKVFAAQEFFTKFMPSPAATVCARSLRYLVRDFRVRTSFIACIFMIVLFMVVFIGQAQRSGSAIMVYFASLMISIVMGLSVADDLATDSTAIHTSLLSGISGLHERLGRLAATAIWQLPLVLVVSLIMPLLSNQAKHLPILLGLNLAVWGVVVGVAQVLAVVFPYQTNPPEASPFNAKGSGADALLASLAQMGSMLASMLLVTPTIALSVYCGVSENFQLAWLCVVLGVVNALVVMVVGVRMGGKLLDGRWARLLFTISQWPGHTQS
;
A
#
# COMPACT_ATOMS: atom_id res chain seq x y z
N MET A 1 31.35 16.66 -8.55
CA MET A 1 30.36 16.33 -7.53
C MET A 1 29.05 15.77 -8.11
N VAL A 2 28.34 16.46 -9.01
CA VAL A 2 27.09 15.94 -9.61
C VAL A 2 27.34 14.61 -10.33
N ALA A 3 28.31 14.56 -11.25
CA ALA A 3 28.68 13.33 -11.97
C ALA A 3 29.08 12.18 -11.03
N THR A 4 29.77 12.50 -9.92
CA THR A 4 30.16 11.50 -8.92
C THR A 4 28.94 10.91 -8.22
N LEU A 5 27.93 11.72 -7.87
CA LEU A 5 26.69 11.26 -7.25
C LEU A 5 25.86 10.40 -8.19
N VAL A 6 25.76 10.79 -9.46
CA VAL A 6 25.07 9.97 -10.49
C VAL A 6 25.80 8.65 -10.68
N LYS A 7 27.14 8.66 -10.80
CA LYS A 7 27.95 7.44 -10.94
C LYS A 7 27.82 6.52 -9.71
N LEU A 8 27.81 7.10 -8.51
CA LEU A 8 27.61 6.35 -7.27
C LEU A 8 26.23 5.68 -7.25
N ARG A 9 25.17 6.40 -7.63
CA ARG A 9 23.83 5.83 -7.72
C ARG A 9 23.77 4.63 -8.66
N TRP A 10 24.29 4.78 -9.88
CA TRP A 10 24.30 3.68 -10.85
C TRP A 10 25.14 2.48 -10.39
N ARG A 11 26.29 2.72 -9.73
CA ARG A 11 27.07 1.64 -9.11
C ARG A 11 26.30 0.91 -8.02
N LEU A 12 25.59 1.63 -7.16
CA LEU A 12 24.77 1.01 -6.12
C LEU A 12 23.65 0.17 -6.74
N THR A 13 22.95 0.69 -7.75
CA THR A 13 21.92 -0.05 -8.50
C THR A 13 22.50 -1.29 -9.17
N ILE A 14 23.63 -1.20 -9.88
CA ILE A 14 24.24 -2.35 -10.53
C ILE A 14 24.74 -3.38 -9.50
N ASN A 15 25.27 -2.94 -8.38
CA ASN A 15 25.75 -3.86 -7.34
C ASN A 15 24.59 -4.58 -6.63
N SER A 16 23.42 -3.96 -6.50
CA SER A 16 22.22 -4.63 -5.96
C SER A 16 21.72 -5.77 -6.86
N LEU A 17 22.05 -5.71 -8.16
CA LEU A 17 21.77 -6.75 -9.15
C LEU A 17 22.74 -7.95 -9.07
N ARG A 18 23.89 -7.80 -8.41
CA ARG A 18 24.88 -8.87 -8.25
C ARG A 18 24.44 -9.81 -7.13
N GLY A 19 23.91 -10.95 -7.51
CA GLY A 19 23.42 -11.95 -6.56
C GLY A 19 23.15 -13.30 -7.20
N VAL A 20 22.28 -14.06 -6.62
CA VAL A 20 21.89 -15.39 -7.08
C VAL A 20 21.19 -15.30 -8.45
N TRP A 21 21.49 -16.22 -9.36
CA TRP A 21 21.05 -16.21 -10.76
C TRP A 21 19.53 -16.03 -10.97
N TRP A 22 18.71 -16.58 -10.11
CA TRP A 22 17.26 -16.44 -10.19
C TRP A 22 16.75 -15.02 -9.83
N LYS A 23 17.50 -14.25 -9.02
CA LYS A 23 17.23 -12.82 -8.80
C LYS A 23 17.40 -12.03 -10.07
N ILE A 24 18.42 -12.37 -10.87
CA ILE A 24 18.67 -11.74 -12.18
C ILE A 24 17.51 -12.03 -13.14
N LEU A 25 17.00 -13.27 -13.16
CA LEU A 25 15.82 -13.61 -13.98
C LEU A 25 14.57 -12.85 -13.56
N LEU A 26 14.31 -12.75 -12.25
CA LEU A 26 13.18 -11.98 -11.74
C LEU A 26 13.28 -10.50 -12.11
N GLU A 27 14.45 -9.92 -11.93
CA GLU A 27 14.67 -8.51 -12.26
C GLU A 27 14.57 -8.29 -13.78
N ALA A 28 15.10 -9.20 -14.60
CA ALA A 28 14.93 -9.17 -16.05
C ALA A 28 13.44 -9.23 -16.43
N TRP A 29 12.64 -10.08 -15.78
CA TRP A 29 11.20 -10.14 -16.00
C TRP A 29 10.48 -8.85 -15.57
N LEU A 30 10.86 -8.27 -14.43
CA LEU A 30 10.33 -6.97 -13.98
C LEU A 30 10.70 -5.85 -14.97
N PHE A 31 11.93 -5.81 -15.45
CA PHE A 31 12.38 -4.86 -16.49
C PHE A 31 11.62 -5.04 -17.79
N LEU A 32 11.38 -6.27 -18.21
CA LEU A 32 10.59 -6.56 -19.41
C LEU A 32 9.15 -6.04 -19.29
N ASN A 33 8.50 -6.28 -18.14
CA ASN A 33 7.14 -5.75 -17.88
C ASN A 33 7.13 -4.22 -17.82
N LEU A 34 8.13 -3.61 -17.18
CA LEU A 34 8.28 -2.16 -17.12
C LEU A 34 8.49 -1.56 -18.53
N PHE A 35 9.30 -2.22 -19.35
CA PHE A 35 9.53 -1.81 -20.74
C PHE A 35 8.26 -1.97 -21.59
N ALA A 36 7.54 -3.07 -21.44
CA ALA A 36 6.25 -3.29 -22.11
C ALA A 36 5.22 -2.23 -21.71
N PHE A 37 5.13 -1.92 -20.42
CA PHE A 37 4.26 -0.84 -19.91
C PHE A 37 4.66 0.53 -20.48
N LEU A 38 5.96 0.84 -20.53
CA LEU A 38 6.46 2.08 -21.12
C LEU A 38 6.13 2.17 -22.62
N ALA A 39 6.34 1.09 -23.36
CA ALA A 39 6.01 1.01 -24.79
C ALA A 39 4.51 1.21 -25.02
N PHE A 40 3.66 0.58 -24.18
CA PHE A 40 2.21 0.77 -24.21
C PHE A 40 1.79 2.22 -23.90
N ALA A 41 2.41 2.83 -22.88
CA ALA A 41 2.13 4.22 -22.51
C ALA A 41 2.54 5.20 -23.64
N ILE A 42 3.72 5.02 -24.20
CA ILE A 42 4.22 5.83 -25.33
C ILE A 42 3.34 5.62 -26.57
N GLY A 43 3.03 4.38 -26.92
CA GLY A 43 2.14 4.05 -28.04
C GLY A 43 0.75 4.64 -27.88
N GLY A 44 0.19 4.56 -26.68
CA GLY A 44 -1.11 5.16 -26.34
C GLY A 44 -1.12 6.69 -26.48
N LEU A 45 -0.05 7.37 -26.02
CA LEU A 45 0.08 8.82 -26.18
C LEU A 45 0.22 9.24 -27.67
N ILE A 46 0.98 8.50 -28.46
CA ILE A 46 1.12 8.74 -29.89
C ILE A 46 -0.23 8.53 -30.59
N ALA A 47 -0.92 7.42 -30.30
CA ALA A 47 -2.24 7.14 -30.85
C ALA A 47 -3.27 8.23 -30.48
N LEU A 48 -3.22 8.73 -29.23
CA LEU A 48 -4.07 9.82 -28.78
C LEU A 48 -3.84 11.12 -29.57
N GLY A 49 -2.58 11.40 -29.94
CA GLY A 49 -2.24 12.53 -30.80
C GLY A 49 -2.77 12.37 -32.22
N MET A 50 -2.63 11.16 -32.81
CA MET A 50 -3.09 10.85 -34.16
C MET A 50 -4.61 10.87 -34.32
N LEU A 51 -5.36 10.47 -33.27
CA LEU A 51 -6.81 10.43 -33.29
C LEU A 51 -7.47 11.81 -33.32
N SER A 52 -6.72 12.89 -33.09
CA SER A 52 -7.22 14.30 -33.07
C SER A 52 -8.52 14.47 -32.28
N TRP A 53 -8.64 13.72 -31.18
CA TRP A 53 -9.85 13.67 -30.37
C TRP A 53 -10.09 15.03 -29.67
N ARG A 54 -11.31 15.51 -29.69
CA ARG A 54 -11.73 16.83 -29.13
C ARG A 54 -11.29 17.01 -27.67
N TYR A 55 -11.17 15.92 -26.91
CA TYR A 55 -10.87 15.95 -25.48
C TYR A 55 -9.39 15.65 -25.15
N THR A 56 -8.55 15.49 -26.15
CA THR A 56 -7.09 15.29 -25.99
C THR A 56 -6.45 16.31 -25.04
N PRO A 57 -6.75 17.63 -25.11
CA PRO A 57 -6.18 18.61 -24.20
C PRO A 57 -6.45 18.34 -22.73
N GLN A 58 -7.69 17.98 -22.38
CA GLN A 58 -8.11 17.71 -21.01
C GLN A 58 -7.48 16.41 -20.48
N VAL A 59 -7.43 15.38 -21.31
CA VAL A 59 -6.81 14.09 -20.96
C VAL A 59 -5.31 14.25 -20.71
N LEU A 60 -4.59 14.96 -21.58
CA LEU A 60 -3.15 15.20 -21.39
C LEU A 60 -2.87 16.02 -20.13
N SER A 61 -3.65 17.08 -19.89
CA SER A 61 -3.54 17.89 -18.66
C SER A 61 -3.76 17.03 -17.41
N MET A 62 -4.78 16.18 -17.41
CA MET A 62 -5.08 15.27 -16.31
C MET A 62 -3.97 14.22 -16.10
N LEU A 63 -3.41 13.66 -17.15
CA LEU A 63 -2.30 12.71 -17.07
C LEU A 63 -1.05 13.35 -16.44
N VAL A 64 -0.69 14.57 -16.84
CA VAL A 64 0.42 15.31 -16.19
C VAL A 64 0.13 15.52 -14.71
N THR A 65 -1.09 15.92 -14.37
CA THR A 65 -1.50 16.11 -12.96
C THR A 65 -1.35 14.82 -12.16
N LEU A 66 -1.80 13.70 -12.70
CA LEU A 66 -1.70 12.38 -12.06
C LEU A 66 -0.23 11.95 -11.89
N ILE A 67 0.61 12.16 -12.91
CA ILE A 67 2.04 11.85 -12.84
C ILE A 67 2.73 12.67 -11.75
N VAL A 68 2.53 13.99 -11.74
CA VAL A 68 3.16 14.88 -10.75
C VAL A 68 2.65 14.56 -9.35
N THR A 69 1.34 14.42 -9.17
CA THR A 69 0.74 14.09 -7.86
C THR A 69 1.18 12.72 -7.38
N GLY A 70 1.23 11.73 -8.28
CA GLY A 70 1.75 10.39 -7.97
C GLY A 70 3.21 10.44 -7.48
N TRP A 71 4.07 11.22 -8.12
CA TRP A 71 5.46 11.43 -7.69
C TRP A 71 5.59 12.06 -6.31
N LEU A 72 4.66 12.94 -5.93
CA LEU A 72 4.65 13.56 -4.60
C LEU A 72 4.19 12.57 -3.51
N ILE A 73 3.21 11.75 -3.82
CA ILE A 73 2.54 10.88 -2.85
C ILE A 73 3.27 9.53 -2.71
N PHE A 74 3.65 8.91 -3.84
CA PHE A 74 4.18 7.56 -3.86
C PHE A 74 5.45 7.35 -3.01
N PRO A 75 6.46 8.26 -3.00
CA PRO A 75 7.64 8.12 -2.16
C PRO A 75 7.37 8.29 -0.66
N LEU A 76 6.29 9.00 -0.27
CA LEU A 76 5.88 9.08 1.13
C LEU A 76 5.38 7.75 1.65
N LEU A 77 4.86 6.91 0.76
CA LEU A 77 4.30 5.61 1.10
C LEU A 77 5.34 4.50 1.04
N ILE A 78 6.20 4.53 0.04
CA ILE A 78 7.31 3.60 -0.11
C ILE A 78 8.58 4.25 0.45
N THR A 79 8.52 4.69 1.70
CA THR A 79 9.71 5.18 2.40
C THR A 79 10.71 4.03 2.51
N GLY A 80 11.86 4.16 1.85
CA GLY A 80 12.92 3.17 1.82
C GLY A 80 13.27 2.60 0.44
N ALA A 81 12.43 2.81 -0.59
CA ALA A 81 12.74 2.34 -1.93
C ALA A 81 14.00 2.98 -2.56
N ASP A 82 14.43 4.13 -2.06
CA ASP A 82 15.61 4.85 -2.58
C ASP A 82 16.41 5.56 -1.47
N ASN A 83 16.82 4.81 -0.45
CA ASN A 83 17.67 5.30 0.65
C ASN A 83 19.15 5.43 0.26
N SER A 84 19.52 5.10 -0.99
CA SER A 84 20.92 5.04 -1.43
C SER A 84 21.69 6.37 -1.35
N LEU A 85 20.98 7.51 -1.34
CA LEU A 85 21.56 8.84 -1.26
C LEU A 85 20.77 9.75 -0.29
N GLU A 86 20.46 9.23 0.91
CA GLU A 86 19.78 10.01 1.93
C GLU A 86 20.71 11.10 2.49
N PRO A 87 20.28 12.39 2.57
CA PRO A 87 21.12 13.48 3.07
C PRO A 87 21.74 13.22 4.44
N ARG A 88 21.01 12.53 5.33
CA ARG A 88 21.49 12.19 6.67
C ARG A 88 22.71 11.27 6.66
N GLN A 89 22.79 10.33 5.74
CA GLN A 89 23.93 9.41 5.62
C GLN A 89 25.16 10.12 5.05
N LEU A 90 24.96 11.17 4.24
CA LEU A 90 26.04 11.93 3.64
C LEU A 90 26.66 12.96 4.59
N ARG A 91 26.04 13.27 5.74
CA ARG A 91 26.52 14.29 6.68
C ARG A 91 27.92 14.05 7.23
N LEU A 92 28.35 12.80 7.31
CA LEU A 92 29.68 12.41 7.78
C LEU A 92 30.79 12.69 6.75
N TRP A 93 30.42 12.86 5.48
CA TRP A 93 31.36 12.90 4.37
C TRP A 93 31.34 14.23 3.61
N VAL A 94 30.23 14.96 3.65
CA VAL A 94 30.04 16.15 2.82
C VAL A 94 29.28 17.24 3.60
N VAL A 95 29.75 18.49 3.46
CA VAL A 95 29.09 19.66 4.03
C VAL A 95 27.88 20.07 3.18
N PRO A 96 26.74 20.49 3.79
CA PRO A 96 25.58 20.96 3.04
C PRO A 96 25.93 22.16 2.14
N SER A 97 25.60 22.05 0.86
CA SER A 97 25.86 23.08 -0.14
C SER A 97 24.83 23.09 -1.25
N ARG A 98 24.66 24.24 -1.94
CA ARG A 98 23.77 24.34 -3.11
C ARG A 98 24.15 23.34 -4.22
N LYS A 99 25.44 23.08 -4.41
CA LYS A 99 25.94 22.09 -5.37
C LYS A 99 25.57 20.66 -5.00
N LEU A 100 25.54 20.34 -3.70
CA LEU A 100 25.08 19.05 -3.20
C LEU A 100 23.57 18.89 -3.42
N ALA A 101 22.78 19.92 -3.08
CA ALA A 101 21.32 19.90 -3.27
C ALA A 101 20.93 19.67 -4.74
N ALA A 102 21.54 20.40 -5.66
CA ALA A 102 21.34 20.21 -7.09
C ALA A 102 21.82 18.82 -7.56
N GLY A 103 22.97 18.36 -7.06
CA GLY A 103 23.50 17.04 -7.39
C GLY A 103 22.60 15.87 -6.99
N LEU A 104 21.96 15.98 -5.82
CA LEU A 104 21.01 14.98 -5.33
C LEU A 104 19.72 14.96 -6.16
N ILE A 105 19.24 16.12 -6.62
CA ILE A 105 18.09 16.22 -7.53
C ILE A 105 18.42 15.54 -8.88
N VAL A 106 19.57 15.89 -9.47
CA VAL A 106 19.99 15.30 -10.75
C VAL A 106 20.19 13.78 -10.59
N ALA A 107 20.82 13.35 -9.51
CA ALA A 107 20.95 11.92 -9.23
C ALA A 107 19.59 11.24 -9.04
N ALA A 108 18.62 11.89 -8.42
CA ALA A 108 17.25 11.37 -8.28
C ALA A 108 16.54 11.24 -9.62
N GLY A 109 16.61 12.27 -10.45
CA GLY A 109 16.04 12.28 -11.79
C GLY A 109 16.72 11.30 -12.77
N ALA A 110 18.03 11.07 -12.61
CA ALA A 110 18.78 10.09 -13.39
C ALA A 110 18.55 8.63 -12.94
N GLY A 111 17.72 8.39 -11.94
CA GLY A 111 17.28 7.03 -11.57
C GLY A 111 16.25 6.49 -12.54
N GLY A 112 16.02 5.16 -12.52
CA GLY A 112 15.07 4.48 -13.41
C GLY A 112 13.69 5.16 -13.49
N PRO A 113 12.99 5.37 -12.36
CA PRO A 113 11.69 6.06 -12.37
C PRO A 113 11.75 7.47 -12.97
N GLY A 114 12.81 8.24 -12.66
CA GLY A 114 12.98 9.60 -13.17
C GLY A 114 13.16 9.65 -14.68
N ILE A 115 13.96 8.74 -15.24
CA ILE A 115 14.18 8.62 -16.70
C ILE A 115 12.88 8.21 -17.39
N ILE A 116 12.18 7.20 -16.89
CA ILE A 116 10.91 6.72 -17.46
C ILE A 116 9.88 7.84 -17.49
N THR A 117 9.71 8.55 -16.39
CA THR A 117 8.80 9.69 -16.32
C THR A 117 9.20 10.80 -17.29
N GLY A 118 10.49 11.10 -17.40
CA GLY A 118 11.01 12.06 -18.37
C GLY A 118 10.69 11.67 -19.81
N LEU A 119 10.84 10.39 -20.18
CA LEU A 119 10.49 9.88 -21.50
C LEU A 119 8.98 9.98 -21.78
N VAL A 120 8.14 9.61 -20.84
CA VAL A 120 6.67 9.72 -20.99
C VAL A 120 6.26 11.18 -21.16
N LEU A 121 6.79 12.10 -20.34
CA LEU A 121 6.49 13.54 -20.47
C LEU A 121 7.02 14.11 -21.80
N LEU A 122 8.19 13.68 -22.25
CA LEU A 122 8.74 14.10 -23.56
C LEU A 122 7.86 13.61 -24.71
N THR A 123 7.30 12.40 -24.61
CA THR A 123 6.36 11.88 -25.62
C THR A 123 5.11 12.74 -25.73
N MET A 124 4.66 13.37 -24.63
CA MET A 124 3.51 14.30 -24.68
C MET A 124 3.77 15.51 -25.57
N VAL A 125 5.01 15.97 -25.73
CA VAL A 125 5.36 17.02 -26.69
C VAL A 125 5.08 16.55 -28.12
N ILE A 126 5.45 15.31 -28.44
CA ILE A 126 5.17 14.67 -29.73
C ILE A 126 3.66 14.53 -29.96
N THR A 127 2.93 14.15 -28.91
CA THR A 127 1.46 14.05 -28.94
C THR A 127 0.81 15.37 -29.34
N TRP A 128 1.29 16.51 -28.82
CA TRP A 128 0.79 17.83 -29.18
C TRP A 128 1.11 18.21 -30.62
N LEU A 129 2.28 17.83 -31.14
CA LEU A 129 2.62 18.03 -32.56
C LEU A 129 1.69 17.24 -33.47
N LEU A 130 1.44 15.96 -33.13
CA LEU A 130 0.55 15.09 -33.89
C LEU A 130 -0.92 15.55 -33.82
N HIS A 131 -1.31 16.17 -32.71
CA HIS A 131 -2.63 16.79 -32.56
C HIS A 131 -2.81 18.07 -33.41
N GLY A 132 -1.77 18.54 -34.09
CA GLY A 132 -1.79 19.67 -35.00
C GLY A 132 -1.59 21.04 -34.35
N SER A 133 -1.22 21.12 -33.06
CA SER A 133 -1.00 22.40 -32.38
C SER A 133 0.49 22.64 -32.07
N VAL A 134 1.17 23.34 -33.00
CA VAL A 134 2.58 23.72 -32.80
C VAL A 134 2.76 24.62 -31.58
N ALA A 135 1.85 25.54 -31.34
CA ALA A 135 1.89 26.39 -30.15
C ALA A 135 1.80 25.59 -28.86
N ALA A 136 0.88 24.63 -28.76
CA ALA A 136 0.77 23.74 -27.59
C ALA A 136 2.04 22.89 -27.41
N ALA A 137 2.65 22.41 -28.47
CA ALA A 137 3.90 21.66 -28.41
C ALA A 137 5.08 22.51 -27.90
N ALA A 138 5.16 23.80 -28.31
CA ALA A 138 6.18 24.72 -27.80
C ALA A 138 6.00 24.98 -26.28
N PHE A 139 4.76 25.22 -25.83
CA PHE A 139 4.47 25.31 -24.39
C PHE A 139 4.73 23.98 -23.67
N ALA A 140 4.41 22.84 -24.27
CA ALA A 140 4.67 21.53 -23.70
C ALA A 140 6.16 21.27 -23.50
N LEU A 141 7.03 21.66 -24.42
CA LEU A 141 8.47 21.47 -24.31
C LEU A 141 9.02 22.08 -23.01
N VAL A 142 8.60 23.29 -22.66
CA VAL A 142 8.99 23.97 -21.43
C VAL A 142 8.31 23.36 -20.22
N ASN A 143 6.99 23.17 -20.30
CA ASN A 143 6.18 22.75 -19.17
C ASN A 143 6.37 21.29 -18.78
N MET A 144 6.73 20.39 -19.71
CA MET A 144 7.05 18.99 -19.36
C MET A 144 8.36 18.90 -18.57
N VAL A 145 9.35 19.77 -18.84
CA VAL A 145 10.55 19.90 -18.01
C VAL A 145 10.19 20.43 -16.61
N LEU A 146 9.33 21.45 -16.53
CA LEU A 146 8.86 21.98 -15.24
C LEU A 146 8.04 20.94 -14.47
N ALA A 147 7.19 20.15 -15.11
CA ALA A 147 6.46 19.04 -14.50
C ALA A 147 7.42 17.99 -13.92
N TRP A 148 8.42 17.59 -14.69
CA TRP A 148 9.43 16.65 -14.24
C TRP A 148 10.23 17.18 -13.04
N LEU A 149 10.66 18.45 -13.07
CA LEU A 149 11.34 19.10 -11.95
C LEU A 149 10.42 19.19 -10.71
N THR A 150 9.16 19.58 -10.88
CA THR A 150 8.16 19.62 -9.79
C THR A 150 8.03 18.25 -9.13
N ALA A 151 7.91 17.19 -9.94
CA ALA A 151 7.80 15.81 -9.48
C ALA A 151 9.03 15.39 -8.67
N VAL A 152 10.23 15.54 -9.24
CA VAL A 152 11.49 15.09 -8.62
C VAL A 152 11.85 15.92 -7.38
N ILE A 153 11.78 17.25 -7.46
CA ILE A 153 12.15 18.14 -6.33
C ILE A 153 11.12 18.02 -5.21
N GLY A 154 9.83 18.04 -5.59
CA GLY A 154 8.73 17.96 -4.63
C GLY A 154 8.74 16.66 -3.85
N SER A 155 8.98 15.52 -4.52
CA SER A 155 9.09 14.23 -3.86
C SER A 155 10.25 14.19 -2.84
N ARG A 156 11.42 14.71 -3.22
CA ARG A 156 12.59 14.76 -2.32
C ARG A 156 12.36 15.69 -1.13
N TRP A 157 11.75 16.84 -1.37
CA TRP A 157 11.38 17.75 -0.28
C TRP A 157 10.41 17.11 0.70
N LEU A 158 9.32 16.51 0.20
CA LEU A 158 8.29 15.89 1.04
C LEU A 158 8.85 14.75 1.90
N VAL A 159 9.64 13.83 1.30
CA VAL A 159 10.27 12.72 2.03
C VAL A 159 11.21 13.25 3.13
N THR A 160 12.04 14.24 2.81
CA THR A 160 12.99 14.79 3.78
C THR A 160 12.28 15.59 4.87
N ALA A 161 11.27 16.39 4.53
CA ALA A 161 10.46 17.15 5.49
C ALA A 161 9.67 16.20 6.42
N ALA A 162 9.11 15.12 5.90
CA ALA A 162 8.44 14.09 6.68
C ALA A 162 9.43 13.39 7.65
N ALA A 163 10.66 13.13 7.20
CA ALA A 163 11.70 12.53 8.03
C ALA A 163 12.21 13.48 9.14
N LEU A 164 12.16 14.80 8.92
CA LEU A 164 12.53 15.82 9.89
C LEU A 164 11.44 16.13 10.92
N SER A 165 10.20 15.69 10.69
CA SER A 165 9.11 15.93 11.64
C SER A 165 9.40 15.19 12.94
N TYR A 166 9.92 15.92 13.94
CA TYR A 166 10.40 15.43 15.24
C TYR A 166 9.31 14.75 16.09
N ARG A 167 8.04 14.99 15.81
CA ARG A 167 6.95 14.34 16.53
C ARG A 167 6.60 13.03 15.83
N ARG A 168 6.94 11.92 16.47
CA ARG A 168 6.51 10.56 16.07
C ARG A 168 5.04 10.53 15.59
N ARG A 169 4.18 11.25 16.31
CA ARG A 169 2.74 11.36 16.00
C ARG A 169 2.45 12.08 14.68
N SER A 170 3.21 13.11 14.30
CA SER A 170 3.02 13.81 13.02
C SER A 170 3.43 12.94 11.83
N ARG A 171 4.52 12.19 11.96
CA ARG A 171 4.98 11.24 10.94
C ARG A 171 3.97 10.11 10.74
N GLU A 172 3.41 9.60 11.82
CA GLU A 172 2.36 8.59 11.81
C GLU A 172 1.10 9.08 11.09
N LEU A 173 0.65 10.31 11.36
CA LEU A 173 -0.50 10.92 10.71
C LEU A 173 -0.27 11.12 9.21
N VAL A 174 0.88 11.67 8.81
CA VAL A 174 1.20 11.91 7.39
C VAL A 174 1.23 10.59 6.61
N THR A 175 1.82 9.53 7.19
CA THR A 175 1.86 8.21 6.54
C THR A 175 0.46 7.61 6.43
N SER A 176 -0.33 7.64 7.50
CA SER A 176 -1.71 7.12 7.49
C SER A 176 -2.60 7.87 6.51
N LEU A 177 -2.54 9.21 6.48
CA LEU A 177 -3.27 10.04 5.53
C LEU A 177 -2.83 9.77 4.09
N GLY A 178 -1.54 9.60 3.85
CA GLY A 178 -1.01 9.25 2.55
C GLY A 178 -1.58 7.93 2.02
N ILE A 179 -1.68 6.92 2.89
CA ILE A 179 -2.29 5.62 2.55
C ILE A 179 -3.76 5.78 2.19
N LEU A 180 -4.52 6.43 3.06
CA LEU A 180 -5.94 6.67 2.84
C LEU A 180 -6.17 7.42 1.53
N LEU A 181 -5.32 8.38 1.23
CA LEU A 181 -5.37 9.16 0.00
C LEU A 181 -5.08 8.29 -1.24
N ILE A 182 -4.12 7.37 -1.20
CA ILE A 182 -3.87 6.47 -2.33
C ILE A 182 -5.00 5.47 -2.53
N ILE A 183 -5.46 4.84 -1.46
CA ILE A 183 -6.60 3.92 -1.56
C ILE A 183 -7.80 4.67 -2.13
N GLY A 184 -8.06 5.90 -1.66
CA GLY A 184 -9.12 6.77 -2.16
C GLY A 184 -8.94 7.12 -3.63
N LEU A 185 -7.74 7.55 -4.04
CA LEU A 185 -7.43 7.87 -5.44
C LEU A 185 -7.54 6.65 -6.36
N ALA A 186 -7.06 5.48 -5.93
CA ALA A 186 -7.17 4.25 -6.70
C ALA A 186 -8.63 3.83 -6.93
N GLN A 187 -9.51 4.16 -5.99
CA GLN A 187 -10.93 3.87 -6.10
C GLN A 187 -11.76 5.03 -6.66
N LEU A 188 -11.14 6.18 -6.91
CA LEU A 188 -11.84 7.36 -7.41
C LEU A 188 -12.59 7.10 -8.72
N PRO A 189 -12.05 6.36 -9.71
CA PRO A 189 -12.79 5.97 -10.91
C PRO A 189 -14.06 5.17 -10.59
N ASN A 190 -13.93 4.17 -9.72
CA ASN A 190 -15.07 3.33 -9.31
C ASN A 190 -16.11 4.13 -8.52
N LEU A 191 -15.65 5.04 -7.65
CA LEU A 191 -16.51 5.91 -6.85
C LEU A 191 -17.30 6.88 -7.74
N ILE A 192 -16.65 7.54 -8.70
CA ILE A 192 -17.29 8.42 -9.67
C ILE A 192 -18.33 7.64 -10.48
N PHE A 193 -17.97 6.45 -10.95
CA PHE A 193 -18.87 5.56 -11.65
C PHE A 193 -20.04 5.11 -10.75
N SER A 194 -19.81 4.87 -9.46
CA SER A 194 -20.82 4.43 -8.51
C SER A 194 -21.78 5.54 -8.07
N LEU A 195 -21.36 6.80 -8.01
CA LEU A 195 -22.17 7.92 -7.53
C LEU A 195 -23.04 8.60 -8.61
N HIS A 196 -23.22 7.99 -9.78
CA HIS A 196 -23.98 8.59 -10.90
C HIS A 196 -23.50 10.01 -11.30
N LEU A 197 -22.24 10.33 -11.01
CA LEU A 197 -21.63 11.48 -11.62
C LEU A 197 -21.47 11.15 -13.11
N ASP A 198 -22.56 11.26 -13.82
CA ASP A 198 -22.79 10.93 -15.22
C ASP A 198 -21.78 9.95 -15.82
N SER A 199 -22.24 8.77 -16.22
CA SER A 199 -21.45 7.81 -17.02
C SER A 199 -21.01 8.39 -18.36
N SER A 200 -21.39 9.64 -18.64
CA SER A 200 -20.93 10.44 -19.74
C SER A 200 -19.52 10.95 -19.47
N LEU A 201 -18.72 10.97 -20.51
CA LEU A 201 -17.42 11.61 -20.62
C LEU A 201 -17.38 13.02 -19.97
N SER A 202 -18.53 13.68 -19.81
CA SER A 202 -18.74 15.01 -19.24
C SER A 202 -18.27 15.14 -17.79
N GLY A 203 -18.48 14.13 -16.94
CA GLY A 203 -18.04 14.16 -15.54
C GLY A 203 -16.52 14.18 -15.42
N TRP A 204 -15.83 13.34 -16.20
CA TRP A 204 -14.37 13.33 -16.28
C TRP A 204 -13.79 14.62 -16.81
N LEU A 205 -14.44 15.20 -17.82
CA LEU A 205 -14.03 16.48 -18.41
C LEU A 205 -14.22 17.64 -17.43
N THR A 206 -15.28 17.58 -16.63
CA THR A 206 -15.53 18.56 -15.57
C THR A 206 -14.44 18.46 -14.51
N LEU A 207 -14.10 17.26 -14.06
CA LEU A 207 -12.98 17.03 -13.12
C LEU A 207 -11.64 17.53 -13.72
N ALA A 208 -11.35 17.22 -14.97
CA ALA A 208 -10.15 17.68 -15.67
C ALA A 208 -10.11 19.22 -15.78
N ARG A 209 -11.26 19.86 -15.97
CA ARG A 209 -11.37 21.33 -16.01
C ARG A 209 -11.07 21.96 -14.64
N TYR A 210 -11.59 21.40 -13.55
CA TYR A 210 -11.31 21.93 -12.22
C TYR A 210 -9.89 21.56 -11.73
N SER A 211 -9.34 20.43 -12.13
CA SER A 211 -7.99 20.02 -11.74
C SER A 211 -6.90 21.00 -12.20
N GLN A 212 -7.13 21.75 -13.31
CA GLN A 212 -6.15 22.72 -13.83
C GLN A 212 -5.77 23.83 -12.84
N TYR A 213 -6.58 24.08 -11.82
CA TYR A 213 -6.27 25.06 -10.77
C TYR A 213 -5.35 24.53 -9.67
N LEU A 214 -5.11 23.21 -9.62
CA LEU A 214 -4.17 22.63 -8.69
C LEU A 214 -2.72 22.96 -9.08
N PRO A 215 -1.83 23.27 -8.14
CA PRO A 215 -0.42 23.54 -8.45
C PRO A 215 0.28 22.42 -9.23
N THR A 216 -0.12 21.17 -9.00
CA THR A 216 0.43 20.00 -9.70
C THR A 216 -0.04 19.89 -11.15
N ALA A 217 -1.10 20.61 -11.51
CA ALA A 217 -1.70 20.56 -12.84
C ALA A 217 -1.22 21.70 -13.76
N TRP A 218 -0.67 22.78 -13.22
CA TRP A 218 -0.32 23.98 -14.02
C TRP A 218 0.55 23.67 -15.23
N ALA A 219 1.55 22.78 -15.06
CA ALA A 219 2.41 22.38 -16.16
C ALA A 219 1.68 21.59 -17.27
N GLY A 220 0.62 20.84 -16.94
CA GLY A 220 -0.23 20.15 -17.90
C GLY A 220 -1.30 21.07 -18.52
N ALA A 221 -1.78 22.05 -17.75
CA ALA A 221 -2.80 22.99 -18.19
C ALA A 221 -2.26 24.02 -19.20
N ALA A 222 -0.99 24.43 -19.10
CA ALA A 222 -0.42 25.43 -20.00
C ALA A 222 -0.49 25.04 -21.49
N PRO A 223 -0.03 23.83 -21.92
CA PRO A 223 -0.17 23.40 -23.31
C PRO A 223 -1.65 23.25 -23.74
N ALA A 224 -2.53 22.82 -22.83
CA ALA A 224 -3.94 22.65 -23.12
C ALA A 224 -4.63 24.01 -23.39
N GLN A 225 -4.27 25.06 -22.65
CA GLN A 225 -4.73 26.41 -22.88
C GLN A 225 -4.15 27.00 -24.18
N ALA A 226 -2.88 26.73 -24.48
CA ALA A 226 -2.27 27.15 -25.74
C ALA A 226 -2.96 26.50 -26.96
N ALA A 227 -3.37 25.24 -26.85
CA ALA A 227 -4.14 24.55 -27.90
C ALA A 227 -5.51 25.19 -28.16
N SER A 228 -6.12 25.76 -27.11
CA SER A 228 -7.40 26.48 -27.23
C SER A 228 -7.25 27.98 -27.67
N GLY A 229 -6.03 28.43 -27.94
CA GLY A 229 -5.73 29.81 -28.33
C GLY A 229 -5.57 30.80 -27.16
N ASN A 230 -5.70 30.36 -25.92
CA ASN A 230 -5.59 31.21 -24.74
C ASN A 230 -4.11 31.35 -24.27
N TYR A 231 -3.29 32.03 -25.08
CA TYR A 231 -1.85 32.15 -24.83
C TYR A 231 -1.53 32.90 -23.52
N LEU A 232 -2.39 33.83 -23.12
CA LEU A 232 -2.20 34.56 -21.85
C LEU A 232 -2.30 33.61 -20.65
N LEU A 233 -3.34 32.78 -20.57
CA LEU A 233 -3.49 31.77 -19.51
C LEU A 233 -2.39 30.72 -19.59
N ALA A 234 -2.00 30.27 -20.78
CA ALA A 234 -0.89 29.35 -20.97
C ALA A 234 0.42 29.93 -20.38
N SER A 235 0.69 31.21 -20.62
CA SER A 235 1.86 31.91 -20.06
C SER A 235 1.77 32.04 -18.54
N VAL A 236 0.60 32.37 -18.00
CA VAL A 236 0.37 32.44 -16.54
C VAL A 236 0.66 31.11 -15.89
N PHE A 237 0.12 30.01 -16.42
CA PHE A 237 0.38 28.66 -15.87
C PHE A 237 1.86 28.26 -16.00
N THR A 238 2.53 28.64 -17.09
CA THR A 238 3.97 28.37 -17.26
C THR A 238 4.80 29.11 -16.21
N VAL A 239 4.54 30.40 -15.99
CA VAL A 239 5.20 31.22 -14.98
C VAL A 239 4.91 30.66 -13.58
N SER A 240 3.66 30.32 -13.29
CA SER A 240 3.27 29.71 -12.01
C SER A 240 3.98 28.38 -11.77
N SER A 241 4.14 27.53 -12.79
CA SER A 241 4.91 26.29 -12.72
C SER A 241 6.40 26.56 -12.44
N ALA A 242 6.99 27.55 -13.08
CA ALA A 242 8.38 27.94 -12.84
C ALA A 242 8.60 28.47 -11.42
N LEU A 243 7.68 29.30 -10.93
CA LEU A 243 7.70 29.78 -9.53
C LEU A 243 7.54 28.64 -8.53
N LEU A 244 6.66 27.68 -8.82
CA LEU A 244 6.49 26.47 -7.99
C LEU A 244 7.80 25.67 -7.91
N VAL A 245 8.47 25.42 -9.03
CA VAL A 245 9.77 24.73 -9.07
C VAL A 245 10.82 25.48 -8.25
N GLY A 246 10.90 26.81 -8.39
CA GLY A 246 11.79 27.66 -7.61
C GLY A 246 11.52 27.58 -6.10
N GLY A 247 10.25 27.67 -5.71
CA GLY A 247 9.81 27.53 -4.33
C GLY A 247 10.11 26.15 -3.74
N LEU A 248 9.82 25.08 -4.49
CA LEU A 248 10.14 23.71 -4.08
C LEU A 248 11.65 23.48 -3.96
N TYR A 249 12.46 24.05 -4.84
CA TYR A 249 13.91 23.96 -4.75
C TYR A 249 14.44 24.66 -3.49
N TRP A 250 13.92 25.84 -3.16
CA TRP A 250 14.26 26.55 -1.93
C TRP A 250 13.87 25.77 -0.68
N LEU A 251 12.65 25.21 -0.66
CA LEU A 251 12.16 24.36 0.43
C LEU A 251 13.01 23.09 0.58
N TRP A 252 13.38 22.46 -0.53
CA TRP A 252 14.25 21.29 -0.55
C TRP A 252 15.64 21.60 0.02
N GLN A 253 16.26 22.69 -0.44
CA GLN A 253 17.57 23.12 0.06
C GLN A 253 17.53 23.33 1.58
N ARG A 254 16.50 23.99 2.08
CA ARG A 254 16.31 24.22 3.53
C ARG A 254 16.11 22.92 4.28
N ALA A 255 15.26 22.02 3.79
CA ALA A 255 15.01 20.72 4.40
C ALA A 255 16.29 19.86 4.42
N MET A 256 17.05 19.82 3.33
CA MET A 256 18.33 19.11 3.23
C MET A 256 19.35 19.64 4.25
N THR A 257 19.51 20.95 4.34
CA THR A 257 20.42 21.57 5.30
C THR A 257 20.04 21.19 6.73
N ASN A 258 18.76 21.32 7.08
CA ASN A 258 18.26 20.94 8.40
C ASN A 258 18.48 19.44 8.69
N ALA A 259 18.30 18.56 7.67
CA ALA A 259 18.51 17.12 7.82
C ALA A 259 19.97 16.75 8.10
N MET A 260 20.92 17.53 7.55
CA MET A 260 22.35 17.30 7.73
C MET A 260 22.92 17.93 9.01
N THR A 261 22.27 18.99 9.54
CA THR A 261 22.72 19.73 10.74
C THR A 261 21.98 19.33 12.01
N ALA A 262 20.84 18.63 11.90
CA ALA A 262 20.07 18.21 13.07
C ALA A 262 20.87 17.21 13.92
N ASP A 263 21.09 17.53 15.19
CA ASP A 263 21.61 16.59 16.17
C ASP A 263 20.63 15.43 16.35
N VAL A 264 21.17 14.23 16.53
CA VAL A 264 20.40 13.06 16.94
C VAL A 264 20.07 13.25 18.42
N ALA A 265 19.10 14.10 18.71
CA ALA A 265 18.54 14.16 20.05
C ALA A 265 17.80 12.86 20.30
N THR A 266 18.42 11.99 21.05
CA THR A 266 17.80 10.82 21.68
C THR A 266 16.74 11.31 22.67
N ASN A 267 15.53 11.54 22.16
CA ASN A 267 14.40 11.90 23.00
C ASN A 267 13.77 10.63 23.58
N ASP A 268 14.52 9.99 24.45
CA ASP A 268 14.00 8.99 25.36
C ASP A 268 13.40 9.69 26.59
N LYS A 269 12.30 10.42 26.39
CA LYS A 269 11.44 10.82 27.51
C LYS A 269 10.55 9.64 27.81
N GLY A 270 10.99 8.81 28.75
CA GLY A 270 10.23 7.71 29.31
C GLY A 270 8.87 8.20 29.81
N ALA A 271 7.84 7.79 29.11
CA ALA A 271 6.46 7.95 29.58
C ALA A 271 6.26 7.07 30.81
N GLY A 272 5.55 7.57 31.81
CA GLY A 272 5.33 7.00 33.13
C GLY A 272 5.05 5.50 33.15
N LYS A 273 6.00 4.74 33.66
CA LYS A 273 6.04 3.28 33.63
C LYS A 273 4.95 2.59 34.49
N ASN A 274 4.40 3.23 35.50
CA ASN A 274 3.61 2.53 36.53
C ASN A 274 2.12 2.36 36.22
N SER A 275 1.48 3.30 35.52
CA SER A 275 0.04 3.19 35.19
C SER A 275 -0.25 2.25 34.00
N GLU A 276 0.77 1.91 33.24
CA GLU A 276 0.65 1.09 32.03
C GLU A 276 0.76 -0.42 32.30
N LEU A 277 1.58 -0.80 33.28
CA LEU A 277 1.72 -2.20 33.69
C LEU A 277 0.40 -2.75 34.26
N SER A 278 -0.29 -1.99 35.09
CA SER A 278 -1.59 -2.39 35.65
C SER A 278 -2.66 -2.69 34.58
N LYS A 279 -2.68 -1.92 33.49
CA LYS A 279 -3.62 -2.15 32.38
C LYS A 279 -3.31 -3.39 31.54
N VAL A 280 -2.03 -3.79 31.47
CA VAL A 280 -1.63 -5.03 30.76
C VAL A 280 -2.11 -6.25 31.52
N PHE A 281 -1.89 -6.26 32.84
CA PHE A 281 -2.34 -7.36 33.69
C PHE A 281 -3.86 -7.47 33.76
N ALA A 282 -4.59 -6.36 33.81
CA ALA A 282 -6.06 -6.37 33.78
C ALA A 282 -6.64 -7.01 32.50
N ALA A 283 -6.05 -6.71 31.32
CA ALA A 283 -6.47 -7.35 30.07
C ALA A 283 -6.15 -8.84 30.07
N GLN A 284 -4.98 -9.24 30.53
CA GLN A 284 -4.59 -10.65 30.68
C GLN A 284 -5.55 -11.38 31.61
N GLU A 285 -5.84 -10.81 32.79
CA GLU A 285 -6.72 -11.38 33.80
C GLU A 285 -8.15 -11.59 33.26
N PHE A 286 -8.64 -10.67 32.44
CA PHE A 286 -9.92 -10.84 31.76
C PHE A 286 -9.92 -12.07 30.82
N PHE A 287 -8.88 -12.24 30.00
CA PHE A 287 -8.82 -13.35 29.04
C PHE A 287 -8.52 -14.71 29.67
N THR A 288 -7.90 -14.75 30.86
CA THR A 288 -7.68 -16.03 31.60
C THR A 288 -8.98 -16.72 32.02
N LYS A 289 -10.10 -15.98 32.02
CA LYS A 289 -11.44 -16.58 32.26
C LYS A 289 -11.91 -17.48 31.11
N PHE A 290 -11.38 -17.28 29.90
CA PHE A 290 -11.85 -17.96 28.68
C PHE A 290 -10.79 -18.88 28.05
N MET A 291 -9.50 -18.70 28.39
CA MET A 291 -8.41 -19.46 27.80
C MET A 291 -7.24 -19.63 28.78
N PRO A 292 -6.33 -20.62 28.55
CA PRO A 292 -5.14 -20.81 29.39
C PRO A 292 -4.30 -19.54 29.55
N SER A 293 -3.75 -19.31 30.73
CA SER A 293 -2.98 -18.11 31.06
C SER A 293 -1.89 -17.73 30.05
N PRO A 294 -1.08 -18.68 29.50
CA PRO A 294 -0.10 -18.32 28.46
C PRO A 294 -0.74 -17.78 27.19
N ALA A 295 -1.84 -18.37 26.72
CA ALA A 295 -2.57 -17.91 25.54
C ALA A 295 -3.25 -16.54 25.80
N ALA A 296 -3.80 -16.32 27.01
CA ALA A 296 -4.36 -15.04 27.42
C ALA A 296 -3.33 -13.91 27.39
N THR A 297 -2.10 -14.19 27.81
CA THR A 297 -0.98 -13.23 27.77
C THR A 297 -0.64 -12.84 26.32
N VAL A 298 -0.56 -13.83 25.42
CA VAL A 298 -0.31 -13.59 23.99
C VAL A 298 -1.44 -12.80 23.35
N CYS A 299 -2.71 -13.13 23.69
CA CYS A 299 -3.87 -12.42 23.21
C CYS A 299 -3.86 -10.94 23.63
N ALA A 300 -3.64 -10.67 24.91
CA ALA A 300 -3.55 -9.32 25.45
C ALA A 300 -2.40 -8.51 24.82
N ARG A 301 -1.23 -9.15 24.59
CA ARG A 301 -0.08 -8.56 23.89
C ARG A 301 -0.43 -8.19 22.45
N SER A 302 -1.04 -9.11 21.70
CA SER A 302 -1.39 -8.91 20.29
C SER A 302 -2.43 -7.81 20.11
N LEU A 303 -3.45 -7.74 20.96
CA LEU A 303 -4.43 -6.64 20.95
C LEU A 303 -3.79 -5.29 21.28
N ARG A 304 -2.79 -5.27 22.18
CA ARG A 304 -2.07 -4.04 22.50
C ARG A 304 -1.29 -3.50 21.31
N TYR A 305 -0.79 -4.36 20.40
CA TYR A 305 -0.13 -3.92 19.18
C TYR A 305 -1.06 -3.12 18.26
N LEU A 306 -2.35 -3.46 18.17
CA LEU A 306 -3.33 -2.66 17.40
C LEU A 306 -3.40 -1.20 17.87
N VAL A 307 -3.17 -0.95 19.16
CA VAL A 307 -3.26 0.40 19.73
C VAL A 307 -1.90 1.11 19.76
N ARG A 308 -0.80 0.38 20.01
CA ARG A 308 0.51 0.96 20.31
C ARG A 308 1.54 0.85 19.22
N ASP A 309 1.52 -0.22 18.42
CA ASP A 309 2.43 -0.36 17.29
C ASP A 309 1.88 0.41 16.09
N PHE A 310 2.63 1.40 15.66
CA PHE A 310 2.26 2.24 14.53
C PHE A 310 2.01 1.42 13.26
N ARG A 311 2.82 0.40 12.98
CA ARG A 311 2.71 -0.45 11.78
C ARG A 311 1.37 -1.19 11.76
N VAL A 312 1.04 -1.83 12.88
CA VAL A 312 -0.20 -2.61 13.04
C VAL A 312 -1.42 -1.68 13.03
N ARG A 313 -1.34 -0.56 13.75
CA ARG A 313 -2.42 0.44 13.79
C ARG A 313 -2.69 1.05 12.42
N THR A 314 -1.66 1.40 11.66
CA THR A 314 -1.83 1.97 10.32
C THR A 314 -2.43 0.95 9.36
N SER A 315 -2.00 -0.31 9.41
CA SER A 315 -2.60 -1.40 8.63
C SER A 315 -4.06 -1.64 9.00
N PHE A 316 -4.39 -1.56 10.29
CA PHE A 316 -5.76 -1.67 10.79
C PHE A 316 -6.66 -0.53 10.25
N ILE A 317 -6.21 0.72 10.34
CA ILE A 317 -6.95 1.89 9.82
C ILE A 317 -7.14 1.77 8.30
N ALA A 318 -6.09 1.39 7.57
CA ALA A 318 -6.16 1.18 6.13
C ALA A 318 -7.14 0.05 5.75
N CYS A 319 -7.17 -1.04 6.52
CA CYS A 319 -8.11 -2.14 6.34
C CYS A 319 -9.57 -1.68 6.52
N ILE A 320 -9.88 -0.97 7.60
CA ILE A 320 -11.23 -0.42 7.82
C ILE A 320 -11.63 0.53 6.70
N PHE A 321 -10.74 1.45 6.32
CA PHE A 321 -11.01 2.38 5.22
C PHE A 321 -11.27 1.64 3.91
N MET A 322 -10.47 0.64 3.59
CA MET A 322 -10.68 -0.20 2.41
C MET A 322 -12.02 -0.93 2.44
N ILE A 323 -12.41 -1.51 3.59
CA ILE A 323 -13.71 -2.17 3.77
C ILE A 323 -14.84 -1.18 3.46
N VAL A 324 -14.84 0.00 4.09
CA VAL A 324 -15.87 1.01 3.88
C VAL A 324 -15.94 1.44 2.42
N LEU A 325 -14.79 1.68 1.80
CA LEU A 325 -14.72 2.10 0.40
C LEU A 325 -15.24 1.02 -0.56
N PHE A 326 -14.83 -0.24 -0.36
CA PHE A 326 -15.37 -1.37 -1.13
C PHE A 326 -16.88 -1.52 -0.95
N MET A 327 -17.36 -1.40 0.29
CA MET A 327 -18.81 -1.44 0.56
C MET A 327 -19.55 -0.36 -0.23
N VAL A 328 -19.11 0.90 -0.16
CA VAL A 328 -19.75 2.02 -0.87
C VAL A 328 -19.78 1.78 -2.38
N VAL A 329 -18.63 1.41 -2.96
CA VAL A 329 -18.50 1.20 -4.41
C VAL A 329 -19.38 0.05 -4.89
N PHE A 330 -19.28 -1.12 -4.24
CA PHE A 330 -19.95 -2.34 -4.72
C PHE A 330 -21.44 -2.41 -4.37
N ILE A 331 -21.87 -1.79 -3.27
CA ILE A 331 -23.30 -1.60 -2.98
C ILE A 331 -23.93 -0.74 -4.06
N GLY A 332 -23.29 0.39 -4.42
CA GLY A 332 -23.78 1.24 -5.50
C GLY A 332 -23.85 0.52 -6.85
N GLN A 333 -22.88 -0.31 -7.18
CA GLN A 333 -22.90 -1.12 -8.41
C GLN A 333 -23.98 -2.21 -8.36
N ALA A 334 -24.16 -2.89 -7.23
CA ALA A 334 -25.17 -3.93 -7.07
C ALA A 334 -26.60 -3.38 -7.17
N GLN A 335 -26.87 -2.22 -6.59
CA GLN A 335 -28.15 -1.54 -6.68
C GLN A 335 -28.52 -1.19 -8.14
N ARG A 336 -27.52 -0.83 -8.96
CA ARG A 336 -27.72 -0.49 -10.37
C ARG A 336 -27.93 -1.68 -11.28
N SER A 337 -27.05 -2.68 -11.11
CA SER A 337 -27.10 -3.89 -11.95
C SER A 337 -28.22 -4.84 -11.55
N GLY A 338 -28.79 -4.68 -10.36
CA GLY A 338 -29.69 -5.65 -9.76
C GLY A 338 -29.01 -7.01 -9.45
N SER A 339 -27.70 -7.11 -9.65
CA SER A 339 -26.95 -8.35 -9.58
C SER A 339 -26.35 -8.58 -8.19
N ALA A 340 -26.62 -9.74 -7.59
CA ALA A 340 -26.00 -10.16 -6.35
C ALA A 340 -24.50 -10.48 -6.51
N ILE A 341 -23.99 -10.73 -7.73
CA ILE A 341 -22.59 -11.11 -8.00
C ILE A 341 -21.62 -10.06 -7.44
N MET A 342 -21.94 -8.76 -7.56
CA MET A 342 -21.09 -7.68 -7.04
C MET A 342 -20.97 -7.73 -5.52
N VAL A 343 -22.06 -8.09 -4.84
CA VAL A 343 -22.07 -8.22 -3.36
C VAL A 343 -21.24 -9.42 -2.92
N TYR A 344 -21.38 -10.57 -3.62
CA TYR A 344 -20.55 -11.76 -3.37
C TYR A 344 -19.08 -11.47 -3.58
N PHE A 345 -18.72 -10.88 -4.72
CA PHE A 345 -17.32 -10.56 -5.04
C PHE A 345 -16.68 -9.68 -3.99
N ALA A 346 -17.32 -8.56 -3.64
CA ALA A 346 -16.75 -7.61 -2.69
C ALA A 346 -16.64 -8.18 -1.28
N SER A 347 -17.68 -8.85 -0.78
CA SER A 347 -17.68 -9.42 0.56
C SER A 347 -16.67 -10.54 0.73
N LEU A 348 -16.50 -11.38 -0.30
CA LEU A 348 -15.47 -12.42 -0.32
C LEU A 348 -14.07 -11.85 -0.37
N MET A 349 -13.81 -10.84 -1.21
CA MET A 349 -12.51 -10.16 -1.27
C MET A 349 -12.14 -9.56 0.10
N ILE A 350 -13.08 -8.90 0.77
CA ILE A 350 -12.87 -8.36 2.13
C ILE A 350 -12.49 -9.49 3.10
N SER A 351 -13.24 -10.60 3.10
CA SER A 351 -13.00 -11.73 4.00
C SER A 351 -11.63 -12.39 3.76
N ILE A 352 -11.23 -12.53 2.50
CA ILE A 352 -9.90 -13.05 2.11
C ILE A 352 -8.80 -12.12 2.61
N VAL A 353 -8.87 -10.82 2.30
CA VAL A 353 -7.84 -9.83 2.67
C VAL A 353 -7.69 -9.75 4.18
N MET A 354 -8.79 -9.77 4.92
CA MET A 354 -8.75 -9.79 6.39
C MET A 354 -8.05 -11.04 6.92
N GLY A 355 -8.40 -12.23 6.41
CA GLY A 355 -7.77 -13.48 6.83
C GLY A 355 -6.28 -13.56 6.51
N LEU A 356 -5.86 -13.07 5.34
CA LEU A 356 -4.46 -13.07 4.91
C LEU A 356 -3.56 -12.15 5.77
N SER A 357 -4.11 -11.14 6.42
CA SER A 357 -3.36 -10.22 7.29
C SER A 357 -2.72 -10.92 8.52
N VAL A 358 -3.09 -12.17 8.79
CA VAL A 358 -2.53 -12.98 9.89
C VAL A 358 -1.21 -13.66 9.50
N ALA A 359 -0.90 -13.74 8.21
CA ALA A 359 0.26 -14.49 7.71
C ALA A 359 1.61 -13.94 8.19
N ASP A 360 1.69 -12.68 8.57
CA ASP A 360 2.91 -12.01 9.06
C ASP A 360 2.90 -11.72 10.58
N ASP A 361 1.99 -12.30 11.32
CA ASP A 361 1.79 -12.01 12.74
C ASP A 361 2.99 -12.34 13.63
N LEU A 362 3.71 -13.45 13.37
CA LEU A 362 4.94 -13.81 14.08
C LEU A 362 6.10 -12.87 13.73
N ALA A 363 6.21 -12.51 12.47
CA ALA A 363 7.27 -11.65 11.99
C ALA A 363 7.16 -10.22 12.55
N THR A 364 5.95 -9.78 12.90
CA THR A 364 5.69 -8.47 13.51
C THR A 364 6.38 -8.31 14.87
N ASP A 365 6.56 -9.38 15.63
CA ASP A 365 7.31 -9.36 16.89
C ASP A 365 8.81 -9.12 16.69
N SER A 366 9.33 -9.29 15.46
CA SER A 366 10.76 -9.10 15.17
C SER A 366 11.63 -9.96 16.10
N THR A 367 12.75 -9.45 16.58
CA THR A 367 13.62 -10.16 17.53
C THR A 367 12.99 -10.35 18.92
N ALA A 368 11.91 -9.61 19.26
CA ALA A 368 11.20 -9.80 20.54
C ALA A 368 10.58 -11.21 20.69
N ILE A 369 10.51 -11.99 19.62
CA ILE A 369 10.09 -13.40 19.66
C ILE A 369 10.97 -14.25 20.59
N HIS A 370 12.21 -13.80 20.89
CA HIS A 370 13.10 -14.46 21.85
C HIS A 370 12.48 -14.53 23.26
N THR A 371 11.65 -13.56 23.64
CA THR A 371 10.97 -13.57 24.95
C THR A 371 9.98 -14.71 25.07
N SER A 372 9.25 -15.05 23.98
CA SER A 372 8.35 -16.21 23.94
C SER A 372 9.16 -17.51 24.03
N LEU A 373 10.30 -17.58 23.34
CA LEU A 373 11.20 -18.75 23.43
C LEU A 373 11.75 -18.93 24.84
N LEU A 374 12.26 -17.87 25.47
CA LEU A 374 12.84 -17.94 26.84
C LEU A 374 11.79 -18.22 27.90
N SER A 375 10.55 -17.80 27.73
CA SER A 375 9.45 -18.07 28.65
C SER A 375 8.92 -19.51 28.57
N GLY A 376 9.37 -20.31 27.59
CA GLY A 376 8.94 -21.70 27.41
C GLY A 376 7.46 -21.84 27.00
N ILE A 377 6.85 -20.81 26.41
CA ILE A 377 5.48 -20.88 25.91
C ILE A 377 5.40 -21.91 24.78
N SER A 378 4.46 -22.87 24.89
CA SER A 378 4.23 -23.82 23.81
C SER A 378 3.67 -23.13 22.56
N GLY A 379 4.04 -23.61 21.39
CA GLY A 379 3.55 -23.08 20.13
C GLY A 379 2.03 -23.13 20.00
N LEU A 380 1.38 -24.09 20.65
CA LEU A 380 -0.09 -24.15 20.70
C LEU A 380 -0.68 -22.92 21.39
N HIS A 381 -0.17 -22.54 22.57
CA HIS A 381 -0.67 -21.37 23.30
C HIS A 381 -0.35 -20.06 22.58
N GLU A 382 0.82 -19.99 21.92
CA GLU A 382 1.18 -18.83 21.09
C GLU A 382 0.21 -18.66 19.91
N ARG A 383 -0.08 -19.73 19.16
CA ARG A 383 -1.02 -19.68 18.03
C ARG A 383 -2.46 -19.42 18.48
N LEU A 384 -2.90 -20.05 19.57
CA LEU A 384 -4.24 -19.85 20.13
C LEU A 384 -4.46 -18.40 20.58
N GLY A 385 -3.49 -17.82 21.29
CA GLY A 385 -3.59 -16.42 21.75
C GLY A 385 -3.65 -15.43 20.58
N ARG A 386 -2.88 -15.64 19.50
CA ARG A 386 -2.93 -14.81 18.30
C ARG A 386 -4.24 -14.98 17.55
N LEU A 387 -4.72 -16.21 17.38
CA LEU A 387 -6.02 -16.47 16.79
C LEU A 387 -7.13 -15.74 17.53
N ALA A 388 -7.14 -15.82 18.86
CA ALA A 388 -8.13 -15.14 19.69
C ALA A 388 -8.08 -13.61 19.52
N ALA A 389 -6.89 -13.03 19.53
CA ALA A 389 -6.71 -11.59 19.28
C ALA A 389 -7.24 -11.18 17.91
N THR A 390 -6.95 -11.96 16.87
CA THR A 390 -7.44 -11.73 15.52
C THR A 390 -8.97 -11.83 15.44
N ALA A 391 -9.54 -12.86 16.03
CA ALA A 391 -10.99 -13.07 16.03
C ALA A 391 -11.74 -11.91 16.72
N ILE A 392 -11.21 -11.36 17.80
CA ILE A 392 -11.84 -10.27 18.56
C ILE A 392 -12.09 -9.03 17.69
N TRP A 393 -11.19 -8.68 16.76
CA TRP A 393 -11.39 -7.50 15.93
C TRP A 393 -11.87 -7.80 14.50
N GLN A 394 -11.50 -8.94 13.93
CA GLN A 394 -11.88 -9.27 12.55
C GLN A 394 -13.29 -9.88 12.46
N LEU A 395 -13.65 -10.78 13.36
CA LEU A 395 -14.96 -11.45 13.31
C LEU A 395 -16.14 -10.45 13.33
N PRO A 396 -16.17 -9.44 14.21
CA PRO A 396 -17.22 -8.41 14.15
C PRO A 396 -17.29 -7.70 12.79
N LEU A 397 -16.16 -7.39 12.17
CA LEU A 397 -16.11 -6.74 10.86
C LEU A 397 -16.63 -7.65 9.75
N VAL A 398 -16.25 -8.93 9.75
CA VAL A 398 -16.78 -9.92 8.79
C VAL A 398 -18.29 -10.06 8.93
N LEU A 399 -18.80 -10.10 10.16
CA LEU A 399 -20.25 -10.15 10.43
C LEU A 399 -20.95 -8.87 9.91
N VAL A 400 -20.39 -7.70 10.20
CA VAL A 400 -20.94 -6.41 9.74
C VAL A 400 -20.98 -6.37 8.21
N VAL A 401 -19.92 -6.74 7.52
CA VAL A 401 -19.88 -6.80 6.04
C VAL A 401 -20.92 -7.76 5.51
N SER A 402 -21.01 -8.98 6.09
CA SER A 402 -21.93 -10.04 5.66
C SER A 402 -23.40 -9.68 5.85
N LEU A 403 -23.71 -8.83 6.85
CA LEU A 403 -25.05 -8.36 7.12
C LEU A 403 -25.40 -7.10 6.32
N ILE A 404 -24.53 -6.09 6.33
CA ILE A 404 -24.82 -4.77 5.78
C ILE A 404 -24.83 -4.80 4.25
N MET A 405 -23.89 -5.49 3.60
CA MET A 405 -23.81 -5.49 2.14
C MET A 405 -25.08 -6.00 1.45
N PRO A 406 -25.64 -7.18 1.78
CA PRO A 406 -26.86 -7.65 1.13
C PRO A 406 -28.10 -6.80 1.47
N LEU A 407 -28.17 -6.23 2.68
CA LEU A 407 -29.28 -5.37 3.09
C LEU A 407 -29.28 -4.05 2.32
N LEU A 408 -28.16 -3.34 2.27
CA LEU A 408 -28.06 -2.06 1.58
C LEU A 408 -28.09 -2.18 0.06
N SER A 409 -27.76 -3.34 -0.51
CA SER A 409 -27.82 -3.58 -1.95
C SER A 409 -29.17 -4.11 -2.46
N ASN A 410 -30.20 -4.13 -1.62
CA ASN A 410 -31.52 -4.74 -1.90
C ASN A 410 -31.46 -6.25 -2.26
N GLN A 411 -30.45 -6.96 -1.74
CA GLN A 411 -30.20 -8.39 -1.97
C GLN A 411 -30.36 -9.19 -0.67
N ALA A 412 -31.29 -8.80 0.22
CA ALA A 412 -31.47 -9.37 1.55
C ALA A 412 -31.70 -10.90 1.54
N LYS A 413 -32.29 -11.45 0.47
CA LYS A 413 -32.51 -12.89 0.30
C LYS A 413 -31.20 -13.71 0.29
N HIS A 414 -30.08 -13.11 -0.12
CA HIS A 414 -28.75 -13.76 -0.16
C HIS A 414 -27.99 -13.69 1.18
N LEU A 415 -28.57 -13.07 2.22
CA LEU A 415 -27.92 -12.87 3.52
C LEU A 415 -27.39 -14.16 4.15
N PRO A 416 -28.17 -15.28 4.28
CA PRO A 416 -27.67 -16.50 4.90
C PRO A 416 -26.50 -17.11 4.12
N ILE A 417 -26.57 -17.08 2.77
CA ILE A 417 -25.49 -17.60 1.91
C ILE A 417 -24.22 -16.81 2.16
N LEU A 418 -24.30 -15.46 2.11
CA LEU A 418 -23.15 -14.58 2.29
C LEU A 418 -22.57 -14.69 3.69
N LEU A 419 -23.40 -14.79 4.72
CA LEU A 419 -22.94 -14.96 6.09
C LEU A 419 -22.15 -16.26 6.25
N GLY A 420 -22.68 -17.37 5.78
CA GLY A 420 -22.01 -18.67 5.85
C GLY A 420 -20.72 -18.70 5.04
N LEU A 421 -20.77 -18.19 3.82
CA LEU A 421 -19.63 -18.18 2.92
C LEU A 421 -18.48 -17.27 3.41
N ASN A 422 -18.80 -16.08 3.88
CA ASN A 422 -17.78 -15.15 4.41
C ASN A 422 -17.12 -15.68 5.69
N LEU A 423 -17.90 -16.29 6.59
CA LEU A 423 -17.36 -16.95 7.79
C LEU A 423 -16.44 -18.12 7.42
N ALA A 424 -16.85 -18.97 6.45
CA ALA A 424 -16.00 -20.05 5.96
C ALA A 424 -14.71 -19.53 5.36
N VAL A 425 -14.80 -18.58 4.43
CA VAL A 425 -13.62 -18.02 3.75
C VAL A 425 -12.67 -17.38 4.75
N TRP A 426 -13.16 -16.48 5.60
CA TRP A 426 -12.33 -15.84 6.63
C TRP A 426 -11.68 -16.87 7.56
N GLY A 427 -12.46 -17.81 8.09
CA GLY A 427 -11.96 -18.78 9.05
C GLY A 427 -10.96 -19.79 8.45
N VAL A 428 -11.20 -20.23 7.23
CA VAL A 428 -10.28 -21.12 6.51
C VAL A 428 -8.97 -20.39 6.18
N VAL A 429 -9.04 -19.15 5.68
CA VAL A 429 -7.85 -18.35 5.36
C VAL A 429 -7.03 -18.08 6.63
N VAL A 430 -7.67 -17.70 7.74
CA VAL A 430 -7.01 -17.52 9.04
C VAL A 430 -6.37 -18.83 9.51
N GLY A 431 -7.08 -19.97 9.39
CA GLY A 431 -6.55 -21.27 9.80
C GLY A 431 -5.32 -21.69 9.00
N VAL A 432 -5.33 -21.51 7.68
CA VAL A 432 -4.16 -21.77 6.80
C VAL A 432 -3.02 -20.79 7.14
N ALA A 433 -3.31 -19.52 7.40
CA ALA A 433 -2.33 -18.50 7.77
C ALA A 433 -1.61 -18.83 9.08
N GLN A 434 -2.24 -19.54 10.04
CA GLN A 434 -1.57 -20.02 11.26
C GLN A 434 -0.39 -20.94 10.97
N VAL A 435 -0.47 -21.73 9.91
CA VAL A 435 0.61 -22.64 9.47
C VAL A 435 1.62 -21.86 8.63
N LEU A 436 1.15 -21.03 7.69
CA LEU A 436 1.98 -20.25 6.78
C LEU A 436 2.97 -19.35 7.54
N ALA A 437 2.53 -18.65 8.57
CA ALA A 437 3.33 -17.75 9.39
C ALA A 437 4.55 -18.46 10.06
N VAL A 438 4.47 -19.77 10.29
CA VAL A 438 5.55 -20.57 10.87
C VAL A 438 6.47 -21.16 9.81
N VAL A 439 5.90 -21.59 8.67
CA VAL A 439 6.65 -22.27 7.60
C VAL A 439 7.42 -21.28 6.74
N PHE A 440 6.79 -20.17 6.40
CA PHE A 440 7.34 -19.10 5.58
C PHE A 440 7.21 -17.75 6.30
N PRO A 441 8.07 -17.47 7.28
CA PRO A 441 8.05 -16.19 7.98
C PRO A 441 8.30 -15.06 6.97
N TYR A 442 7.35 -14.16 6.87
CA TYR A 442 7.40 -13.04 5.94
C TYR A 442 8.18 -11.89 6.56
N GLN A 443 9.13 -11.32 5.81
CA GLN A 443 9.91 -10.18 6.32
C GLN A 443 9.00 -8.97 6.56
N THR A 444 8.91 -8.53 7.81
CA THR A 444 8.24 -7.29 8.20
C THR A 444 9.23 -6.16 8.35
N ASN A 445 8.75 -4.93 8.28
CA ASN A 445 9.60 -3.78 8.53
C ASN A 445 9.99 -3.69 10.02
N PRO A 446 11.21 -3.22 10.34
CA PRO A 446 11.61 -2.99 11.72
C PRO A 446 10.68 -1.99 12.42
N PRO A 447 10.61 -2.00 13.77
CA PRO A 447 9.63 -1.21 14.54
C PRO A 447 9.61 0.29 14.26
N GLU A 448 10.72 0.85 13.83
CA GLU A 448 10.86 2.29 13.54
C GLU A 448 10.67 2.64 12.06
N ALA A 449 10.59 1.65 11.19
CA ALA A 449 10.43 1.86 9.76
C ALA A 449 8.97 2.13 9.38
N SER A 450 8.78 2.80 8.24
CA SER A 450 7.44 2.96 7.67
C SER A 450 6.87 1.60 7.26
N PRO A 451 5.56 1.36 7.40
CA PRO A 451 4.88 0.15 6.95
C PRO A 451 5.09 -0.15 5.46
N PHE A 452 5.43 0.87 4.68
CA PHE A 452 5.61 0.80 3.22
C PHE A 452 7.07 0.73 2.75
N ASN A 453 8.02 0.61 3.67
CA ASN A 453 9.39 0.31 3.25
C ASN A 453 9.38 -1.00 2.45
N ALA A 454 10.17 -1.03 1.38
CA ALA A 454 10.34 -2.26 0.62
C ALA A 454 10.83 -3.38 1.55
N LYS A 455 10.06 -4.45 1.61
CA LYS A 455 10.33 -5.60 2.47
C LYS A 455 11.25 -6.56 1.71
N GLY A 456 12.51 -6.63 2.12
CA GLY A 456 13.47 -7.60 1.59
C GLY A 456 13.99 -7.31 0.18
N SER A 457 14.73 -8.26 -0.37
CA SER A 457 15.14 -8.24 -1.79
C SER A 457 13.95 -8.62 -2.67
N GLY A 458 13.94 -8.23 -3.93
CA GLY A 458 12.88 -8.59 -4.89
C GLY A 458 12.57 -10.08 -4.93
N ALA A 459 13.58 -10.88 -4.67
CA ALA A 459 13.51 -12.34 -4.56
C ALA A 459 12.74 -12.84 -3.35
N ASP A 460 13.00 -12.27 -2.18
CA ASP A 460 12.31 -12.67 -0.95
C ASP A 460 10.84 -12.25 -1.03
N ALA A 461 10.55 -11.11 -1.65
CA ALA A 461 9.19 -10.67 -1.93
C ALA A 461 8.45 -11.60 -2.89
N LEU A 462 9.14 -12.14 -3.93
CA LEU A 462 8.56 -13.12 -4.84
C LEU A 462 8.23 -14.42 -4.12
N LEU A 463 9.18 -14.97 -3.35
CA LEU A 463 8.94 -16.20 -2.59
C LEU A 463 7.78 -16.06 -1.62
N ALA A 464 7.70 -14.91 -0.94
CA ALA A 464 6.58 -14.59 -0.06
C ALA A 464 5.25 -14.52 -0.84
N SER A 465 5.25 -13.90 -2.04
CA SER A 465 4.07 -13.83 -2.90
C SER A 465 3.63 -15.22 -3.39
N LEU A 466 4.58 -16.08 -3.78
CA LEU A 466 4.30 -17.46 -4.19
C LEU A 466 3.75 -18.29 -3.02
N ALA A 467 4.32 -18.16 -1.82
CA ALA A 467 3.81 -18.83 -0.62
C ALA A 467 2.39 -18.34 -0.28
N GLN A 468 2.13 -17.04 -0.43
CA GLN A 468 0.81 -16.44 -0.26
C GLN A 468 -0.19 -16.97 -1.29
N MET A 469 0.19 -17.06 -2.57
CA MET A 469 -0.63 -17.66 -3.62
C MET A 469 -0.93 -19.15 -3.34
N GLY A 470 0.07 -19.90 -2.91
CA GLY A 470 -0.11 -21.31 -2.51
C GLY A 470 -1.08 -21.45 -1.35
N SER A 471 -1.00 -20.58 -0.34
CA SER A 471 -1.94 -20.57 0.78
C SER A 471 -3.36 -20.19 0.36
N MET A 472 -3.50 -19.29 -0.60
CA MET A 472 -4.79 -18.89 -1.16
C MET A 472 -5.43 -20.04 -1.94
N LEU A 473 -4.66 -20.78 -2.75
CA LEU A 473 -5.13 -21.97 -3.45
C LEU A 473 -5.54 -23.07 -2.46
N ALA A 474 -4.74 -23.33 -1.43
CA ALA A 474 -5.08 -24.28 -0.38
C ALA A 474 -6.37 -23.88 0.35
N SER A 475 -6.52 -22.60 0.67
CA SER A 475 -7.75 -22.08 1.29
C SER A 475 -8.97 -22.25 0.39
N MET A 476 -8.82 -21.98 -0.91
CA MET A 476 -9.91 -22.14 -1.90
C MET A 476 -10.37 -23.59 -1.98
N LEU A 477 -9.44 -24.55 -1.98
CA LEU A 477 -9.77 -25.98 -1.95
C LEU A 477 -10.52 -26.36 -0.65
N LEU A 478 -10.08 -25.85 0.49
CA LEU A 478 -10.72 -26.16 1.78
C LEU A 478 -12.11 -25.51 1.95
N VAL A 479 -12.38 -24.41 1.28
CA VAL A 479 -13.69 -23.72 1.29
C VAL A 479 -14.67 -24.36 0.28
N THR A 480 -14.19 -25.18 -0.64
CA THR A 480 -15.00 -25.80 -1.73
C THR A 480 -16.35 -26.36 -1.27
N PRO A 481 -16.47 -27.10 -0.14
CA PRO A 481 -17.77 -27.62 0.29
C PRO A 481 -18.81 -26.51 0.55
N THR A 482 -18.37 -25.41 1.18
CA THR A 482 -19.24 -24.27 1.46
C THR A 482 -19.57 -23.50 0.18
N ILE A 483 -18.60 -23.33 -0.74
CA ILE A 483 -18.82 -22.72 -2.05
C ILE A 483 -19.86 -23.53 -2.85
N ALA A 484 -19.71 -24.85 -2.91
CA ALA A 484 -20.62 -25.72 -3.66
C ALA A 484 -22.07 -25.60 -3.19
N LEU A 485 -22.28 -25.64 -1.86
CA LEU A 485 -23.60 -25.43 -1.28
C LEU A 485 -24.14 -24.02 -1.54
N SER A 486 -23.28 -23.00 -1.43
CA SER A 486 -23.65 -21.59 -1.67
C SER A 486 -24.08 -21.37 -3.12
N VAL A 487 -23.35 -21.94 -4.08
CA VAL A 487 -23.68 -21.89 -5.51
C VAL A 487 -24.99 -22.62 -5.78
N TYR A 488 -25.16 -23.85 -5.22
CA TYR A 488 -26.41 -24.59 -5.34
C TYR A 488 -27.61 -23.79 -4.85
N CYS A 489 -27.55 -23.23 -3.63
CA CYS A 489 -28.63 -22.42 -3.06
C CYS A 489 -28.89 -21.14 -3.87
N GLY A 490 -27.85 -20.51 -4.39
CA GLY A 490 -27.97 -19.28 -5.21
C GLY A 490 -28.61 -19.54 -6.59
N VAL A 491 -28.26 -20.67 -7.24
CA VAL A 491 -28.77 -21.03 -8.57
C VAL A 491 -30.17 -21.62 -8.49
N SER A 492 -30.44 -22.47 -7.48
CA SER A 492 -31.76 -23.08 -7.28
C SER A 492 -32.78 -22.13 -6.64
N GLU A 493 -32.38 -20.92 -6.26
CA GLU A 493 -33.17 -19.95 -5.50
C GLU A 493 -33.81 -20.55 -4.22
N ASN A 494 -33.21 -21.62 -3.66
CA ASN A 494 -33.70 -22.27 -2.47
C ASN A 494 -33.15 -21.59 -1.21
N PHE A 495 -33.72 -20.46 -0.84
CA PHE A 495 -33.27 -19.67 0.30
C PHE A 495 -33.61 -20.27 1.68
N GLN A 496 -34.48 -21.30 1.73
CA GLN A 496 -34.72 -22.04 2.99
C GLN A 496 -33.51 -22.92 3.34
N LEU A 497 -32.91 -23.57 2.35
CA LEU A 497 -31.68 -24.34 2.50
C LEU A 497 -30.46 -23.43 2.76
N ALA A 498 -30.54 -22.14 2.43
CA ALA A 498 -29.44 -21.20 2.58
C ALA A 498 -28.91 -21.07 4.03
N TRP A 499 -29.73 -21.34 5.04
CA TRP A 499 -29.27 -21.37 6.43
C TRP A 499 -28.30 -22.53 6.72
N LEU A 500 -28.32 -23.62 5.93
CA LEU A 500 -27.30 -24.65 6.02
C LEU A 500 -25.92 -24.14 5.58
N CYS A 501 -25.86 -23.12 4.72
CA CYS A 501 -24.59 -22.48 4.38
C CYS A 501 -23.93 -21.84 5.62
N VAL A 502 -24.74 -21.28 6.54
CA VAL A 502 -24.23 -20.72 7.79
C VAL A 502 -23.65 -21.82 8.67
N VAL A 503 -24.40 -22.92 8.86
CA VAL A 503 -23.93 -24.04 9.68
C VAL A 503 -22.68 -24.66 9.10
N LEU A 504 -22.68 -24.99 7.81
CA LEU A 504 -21.53 -25.55 7.11
C LEU A 504 -20.34 -24.59 7.11
N GLY A 505 -20.60 -23.30 6.91
CA GLY A 505 -19.56 -22.25 6.92
C GLY A 505 -18.87 -22.13 8.27
N VAL A 506 -19.64 -22.11 9.35
CA VAL A 506 -19.11 -22.07 10.73
C VAL A 506 -18.33 -23.34 11.04
N VAL A 507 -18.88 -24.53 10.72
CA VAL A 507 -18.19 -25.81 10.93
C VAL A 507 -16.88 -25.87 10.16
N ASN A 508 -16.89 -25.50 8.88
CA ASN A 508 -15.69 -25.48 8.03
C ASN A 508 -14.63 -24.52 8.61
N ALA A 509 -15.03 -23.30 8.98
CA ALA A 509 -14.15 -22.33 9.63
C ALA A 509 -13.51 -22.89 10.91
N LEU A 510 -14.33 -23.43 11.82
CA LEU A 510 -13.84 -23.95 13.10
C LEU A 510 -12.90 -25.14 12.93
N VAL A 511 -13.24 -26.09 12.05
CA VAL A 511 -12.38 -27.26 11.77
C VAL A 511 -11.02 -26.82 11.26
N VAL A 512 -10.98 -25.95 10.26
CA VAL A 512 -9.70 -25.51 9.68
C VAL A 512 -8.91 -24.63 10.62
N MET A 513 -9.55 -23.77 11.43
CA MET A 513 -8.87 -22.99 12.48
C MET A 513 -8.25 -23.89 13.54
N VAL A 514 -8.99 -24.89 14.05
CA VAL A 514 -8.48 -25.81 15.08
C VAL A 514 -7.31 -26.63 14.54
N VAL A 515 -7.43 -27.17 13.32
CA VAL A 515 -6.35 -27.88 12.65
C VAL A 515 -5.16 -26.95 12.43
N GLY A 516 -5.38 -25.75 11.92
CA GLY A 516 -4.33 -24.76 11.67
C GLY A 516 -3.56 -24.37 12.92
N VAL A 517 -4.25 -24.10 14.03
CA VAL A 517 -3.62 -23.78 15.33
C VAL A 517 -2.81 -24.97 15.86
N ARG A 518 -3.35 -26.18 15.80
CA ARG A 518 -2.64 -27.39 16.26
C ARG A 518 -1.41 -27.69 15.41
N MET A 519 -1.54 -27.64 14.09
CA MET A 519 -0.43 -27.86 13.16
C MET A 519 0.62 -26.73 13.27
N GLY A 520 0.17 -25.48 13.23
CA GLY A 520 1.04 -24.33 13.38
C GLY A 520 1.77 -24.31 14.72
N GLY A 521 1.07 -24.65 15.81
CA GLY A 521 1.67 -24.76 17.14
C GLY A 521 2.74 -25.85 17.21
N LYS A 522 2.44 -27.07 16.75
CA LYS A 522 3.40 -28.19 16.71
C LYS A 522 4.62 -27.88 15.84
N LEU A 523 4.42 -27.24 14.69
CA LEU A 523 5.51 -26.81 13.82
C LEU A 523 6.36 -25.71 14.47
N LEU A 524 5.74 -24.81 15.21
CA LEU A 524 6.42 -23.72 15.92
C LEU A 524 7.32 -24.27 17.03
N ASP A 525 6.84 -25.24 17.82
CA ASP A 525 7.64 -25.88 18.88
C ASP A 525 8.97 -26.46 18.35
N GLY A 526 8.93 -27.04 17.14
CA GLY A 526 10.14 -27.56 16.48
C GLY A 526 11.02 -26.52 15.77
N ARG A 527 10.56 -25.27 15.65
CA ARG A 527 11.21 -24.26 14.78
C ARG A 527 11.56 -22.93 15.45
N TRP A 528 11.32 -22.77 16.74
CA TRP A 528 11.59 -21.52 17.48
C TRP A 528 12.98 -20.93 17.24
N ALA A 529 14.02 -21.74 17.41
CA ALA A 529 15.40 -21.29 17.22
C ALA A 529 15.69 -20.89 15.76
N ARG A 530 15.21 -21.69 14.81
CA ARG A 530 15.37 -21.40 13.38
C ARG A 530 14.64 -20.13 12.97
N LEU A 531 13.44 -19.92 13.49
CA LEU A 531 12.63 -18.72 13.23
C LEU A 531 13.35 -17.46 13.75
N LEU A 532 13.83 -17.51 15.01
CA LEU A 532 14.59 -16.41 15.60
C LEU A 532 15.85 -16.11 14.78
N PHE A 533 16.59 -17.14 14.37
CA PHE A 533 17.78 -16.98 13.53
C PHE A 533 17.44 -16.31 12.19
N THR A 534 16.39 -16.76 11.51
CA THR A 534 15.95 -16.19 10.24
C THR A 534 15.56 -14.72 10.40
N ILE A 535 14.78 -14.38 11.44
CA ILE A 535 14.33 -13.01 11.71
C ILE A 535 15.51 -12.09 12.08
N SER A 536 16.49 -12.60 12.83
CA SER A 536 17.67 -11.82 13.23
C SER A 536 18.57 -11.43 12.04
N GLN A 537 18.49 -12.17 10.93
CA GLN A 537 19.24 -11.86 9.71
C GLN A 537 18.57 -10.80 8.84
N TRP A 538 17.33 -10.40 9.14
CA TRP A 538 16.65 -9.39 8.35
C TRP A 538 17.26 -8.00 8.54
N PRO A 539 17.40 -7.20 7.47
CA PRO A 539 17.97 -5.86 7.57
C PRO A 539 17.20 -4.98 8.56
N GLY A 540 17.92 -4.35 9.47
CA GLY A 540 17.36 -3.46 10.49
C GLY A 540 16.69 -4.13 11.70
N HIS A 541 16.74 -5.46 11.81
CA HIS A 541 16.21 -6.21 12.96
C HIS A 541 17.30 -6.59 13.98
N THR A 542 18.55 -6.59 13.59
CA THR A 542 19.68 -6.69 14.52
C THR A 542 19.86 -5.38 15.26
N GLN A 543 19.70 -5.40 16.59
CA GLN A 543 20.23 -4.31 17.42
C GLN A 543 21.76 -4.43 17.36
N SER A 544 22.41 -3.46 16.68
CA SER A 544 23.86 -3.23 16.75
C SER A 544 24.21 -2.63 18.09
#